data_dceacc9483a9f3ab4fdfcce9eec9a21b
#
_entry.id   dceacc9483a9f3ab4fdfcce9eec9a21b
#
_cell.length_a   1.000
_cell.length_b   1.000
_cell.length_c   1.000
_cell.angle_alpha   90.00
_cell.angle_beta   90.00
_cell.angle_gamma   90.00
#
_symmetry.space_group_name_H-M   'P 1'
#
loop_
_entity.id
_entity.type
_entity.pdbx_description
1 polymer ?
#
loop_
_entity_poly.entity_id
_entity_poly.type
_entity_poly.pdbx_seq_one_letter_code
_entity_poly.pdbx_strand_id
1 'polypeptide(L)'
;MSYTTQQDILDFVEDNNVKFVRFAFCDIFGFQKNIAVLASDLPKALEDGVCFDGSAIAGFMHVEESDLVLRPDLSTMTILPWRTAEGRVMQFFCDVEKPDNTPFGGNCRGFLRNINRRFKQLGLRCNVGTECEFYLFENDDRGRPTRIPIDAGGYFDVAPLDAGENIRRDICLTMEQMGLAPQHSHHENGHGQNEIDFHYAGPLKTADNIFLFKQIVRAVAASNGFHSSFLPKPLPDQAGSGLHINLSLTMDGKNLFEGDIAPDSIPGSFMAGILRHSRELTAFTNPLPNSYLRFGCDEAPRYVSWSRQNRSQLVRIPQVKGDNCRMELRSPDPACNPYLAIGLVLAAGLDGIENRMELSAPVNRNLFIPGEAAGLGLETLPASLEEAVEVAQNSEFLHKFLPDELSRRYYAEALRRCEALKNASDPAEYERVHYFNAI
;
A
#
# COMPACT_ATOMS: atom_id res chain seq x y z
N MET A 1 24.31 2.89 -8.81
CA MET A 1 25.25 1.85 -8.30
C MET A 1 24.49 1.01 -7.30
N SER A 2 24.58 -0.31 -7.33
CA SER A 2 23.98 -1.14 -6.29
C SER A 2 25.03 -1.30 -5.17
N TYR A 3 24.77 -0.69 -4.04
CA TYR A 3 25.57 -0.92 -2.82
C TYR A 3 25.15 -2.29 -2.25
N THR A 4 26.04 -3.25 -2.30
CA THR A 4 25.74 -4.65 -1.97
C THR A 4 26.45 -5.14 -0.73
N THR A 5 27.49 -4.45 -0.29
CA THR A 5 28.26 -4.82 0.89
C THR A 5 28.17 -3.76 1.99
N GLN A 6 28.44 -4.17 3.23
CA GLN A 6 28.51 -3.22 4.35
C GLN A 6 29.61 -2.17 4.12
N GLN A 7 30.75 -2.58 3.53
CA GLN A 7 31.84 -1.65 3.26
C GLN A 7 31.42 -0.56 2.25
N ASP A 8 30.73 -0.93 1.16
CA ASP A 8 30.22 0.05 0.19
C ASP A 8 29.34 1.12 0.87
N ILE A 9 28.51 0.70 1.85
CA ILE A 9 27.66 1.60 2.62
C ILE A 9 28.47 2.54 3.52
N LEU A 10 29.48 2.01 4.20
CA LEU A 10 30.34 2.81 5.09
C LEU A 10 31.14 3.84 4.30
N ASP A 11 31.73 3.44 3.18
CA ASP A 11 32.44 4.35 2.27
C ASP A 11 31.51 5.43 1.74
N PHE A 12 30.28 5.06 1.33
CA PHE A 12 29.29 6.03 0.89
C PHE A 12 28.93 7.04 1.99
N VAL A 13 28.76 6.59 3.24
CA VAL A 13 28.43 7.46 4.40
C VAL A 13 29.52 8.51 4.61
N GLU A 14 30.80 8.12 4.53
CA GLU A 14 31.93 9.01 4.67
C GLU A 14 32.01 10.03 3.51
N ASP A 15 31.99 9.53 2.26
CA ASP A 15 32.09 10.36 1.06
C ASP A 15 30.94 11.37 0.89
N ASN A 16 29.76 11.04 1.41
CA ASN A 16 28.56 11.85 1.22
C ASN A 16 28.12 12.65 2.44
N ASN A 17 28.96 12.78 3.48
CA ASN A 17 28.66 13.53 4.70
C ASN A 17 27.33 13.13 5.34
N VAL A 18 27.03 11.82 5.40
CA VAL A 18 25.85 11.31 6.11
C VAL A 18 26.09 11.44 7.62
N LYS A 19 25.14 12.00 8.35
CA LYS A 19 25.20 12.20 9.81
C LYS A 19 24.26 11.29 10.59
N PHE A 20 23.10 10.98 10.01
CA PHE A 20 22.11 10.12 10.63
C PHE A 20 21.68 9.03 9.68
N VAL A 21 21.42 7.85 10.23
CA VAL A 21 20.90 6.69 9.50
C VAL A 21 19.59 6.25 10.15
N ARG A 22 18.51 6.17 9.38
CA ARG A 22 17.20 5.71 9.82
C ARG A 22 16.98 4.27 9.46
N PHE A 23 16.58 3.49 10.44
CA PHE A 23 16.14 2.10 10.32
C PHE A 23 14.62 2.11 10.31
N ALA A 24 14.03 2.10 9.10
CA ALA A 24 12.59 2.22 8.89
C ALA A 24 11.93 0.83 8.86
N PHE A 25 10.78 0.72 9.49
CA PHE A 25 9.91 -0.44 9.49
C PHE A 25 8.45 0.01 9.56
N CYS A 26 7.49 -0.88 9.61
CA CYS A 26 6.10 -0.52 9.87
C CYS A 26 5.49 -1.42 10.95
N ASP A 27 4.46 -0.91 11.63
CA ASP A 27 3.58 -1.74 12.43
C ASP A 27 2.66 -2.61 11.53
N ILE A 28 1.85 -3.48 12.14
CA ILE A 28 0.96 -4.38 11.37
C ILE A 28 -0.14 -3.63 10.61
N PHE A 29 -0.41 -2.36 10.94
CA PHE A 29 -1.41 -1.51 10.28
C PHE A 29 -0.83 -0.66 9.15
N GLY A 30 0.50 -0.72 8.90
CA GLY A 30 1.15 0.03 7.85
C GLY A 30 1.56 1.46 8.24
N PHE A 31 1.58 1.78 9.53
CA PHE A 31 2.19 3.04 9.97
C PHE A 31 3.71 2.90 9.99
N GLN A 32 4.38 3.70 9.19
CA GLN A 32 5.85 3.72 9.15
C GLN A 32 6.42 4.23 10.47
N LYS A 33 7.41 3.51 10.98
CA LYS A 33 8.21 3.83 12.17
C LYS A 33 9.68 3.89 11.78
N ASN A 34 10.50 4.51 12.57
CA ASN A 34 11.95 4.44 12.41
C ASN A 34 12.68 4.67 13.73
N ILE A 35 13.90 4.14 13.80
CA ILE A 35 14.91 4.48 14.80
C ILE A 35 16.06 5.12 14.03
N ALA A 36 16.62 6.20 14.57
CA ALA A 36 17.78 6.87 13.99
C ALA A 36 19.01 6.63 14.84
N VAL A 37 20.12 6.31 14.19
CA VAL A 37 21.44 6.22 14.81
C VAL A 37 22.37 7.26 14.18
N LEU A 38 23.42 7.65 14.92
CA LEU A 38 24.51 8.43 14.34
C LEU A 38 25.29 7.61 13.32
N ALA A 39 25.87 8.25 12.32
CA ALA A 39 26.71 7.58 11.33
C ALA A 39 27.91 6.86 11.98
N SER A 40 28.42 7.37 13.11
CA SER A 40 29.50 6.71 13.91
C SER A 40 29.10 5.35 14.46
N ASP A 41 27.82 5.13 14.73
CA ASP A 41 27.29 3.90 15.30
C ASP A 41 26.81 2.92 14.23
N LEU A 42 26.82 3.33 12.95
CA LEU A 42 26.36 2.51 11.84
C LEU A 42 27.08 1.18 11.71
N PRO A 43 28.43 1.07 11.83
CA PRO A 43 29.11 -0.22 11.72
C PRO A 43 28.52 -1.26 12.68
N LYS A 44 28.32 -0.88 13.94
CA LYS A 44 27.73 -1.75 14.95
C LYS A 44 26.27 -2.08 14.64
N ALA A 45 25.49 -1.10 14.18
CA ALA A 45 24.09 -1.31 13.82
C ALA A 45 23.91 -2.23 12.61
N LEU A 46 24.87 -2.26 11.68
CA LEU A 46 24.89 -3.20 10.55
C LEU A 46 25.25 -4.63 10.97
N GLU A 47 26.14 -4.79 11.95
CA GLU A 47 26.59 -6.09 12.48
C GLU A 47 25.54 -6.71 13.41
N ASP A 48 25.14 -5.96 14.46
CA ASP A 48 24.30 -6.47 15.55
C ASP A 48 22.80 -6.27 15.27
N GLY A 49 22.43 -5.36 14.36
CA GLY A 49 21.08 -4.81 14.22
C GLY A 49 20.79 -3.74 15.28
N VAL A 50 19.58 -3.21 15.29
CA VAL A 50 19.12 -2.20 16.23
C VAL A 50 18.02 -2.78 17.12
N CYS A 51 18.31 -3.00 18.39
CA CYS A 51 17.33 -3.47 19.37
C CYS A 51 16.33 -2.39 19.71
N PHE A 52 15.06 -2.78 19.92
CA PHE A 52 14.01 -1.86 20.33
C PHE A 52 12.91 -2.58 21.13
N ASP A 53 12.12 -1.80 21.88
CA ASP A 53 10.95 -2.27 22.59
C ASP A 53 9.77 -2.43 21.64
N GLY A 54 9.44 -3.68 21.28
CA GLY A 54 8.30 -4.00 20.42
C GLY A 54 6.95 -3.86 21.13
N SER A 55 6.90 -3.83 22.48
CA SER A 55 5.64 -3.70 23.21
C SER A 55 4.98 -2.34 23.04
N ALA A 56 5.77 -1.32 22.73
CA ALA A 56 5.27 0.03 22.42
C ALA A 56 4.72 0.18 20.97
N ILE A 57 4.89 -0.86 20.14
CA ILE A 57 4.42 -0.85 18.75
C ILE A 57 3.07 -1.55 18.66
N ALA A 58 2.09 -0.84 18.10
CA ALA A 58 0.73 -1.37 17.94
C ALA A 58 0.71 -2.72 17.20
N GLY A 59 0.16 -3.73 17.85
CA GLY A 59 0.02 -5.07 17.31
C GLY A 59 1.28 -5.94 17.30
N PHE A 60 2.42 -5.50 17.90
CA PHE A 60 3.65 -6.29 17.91
C PHE A 60 3.70 -7.29 19.07
N MET A 61 4.09 -6.87 20.26
CA MET A 61 4.46 -7.76 21.36
C MET A 61 3.73 -7.39 22.66
N HIS A 62 3.77 -8.27 23.63
CA HIS A 62 3.42 -7.97 25.02
C HIS A 62 4.67 -7.53 25.79
N VAL A 63 4.46 -6.87 26.92
CA VAL A 63 5.55 -6.28 27.75
C VAL A 63 6.53 -7.35 28.26
N GLU A 64 6.05 -8.59 28.44
CA GLU A 64 6.84 -9.71 28.95
C GLU A 64 7.88 -10.25 27.95
N GLU A 65 7.68 -9.99 26.64
CA GLU A 65 8.59 -10.43 25.56
C GLU A 65 8.79 -9.28 24.57
N SER A 66 9.30 -8.13 25.07
CA SER A 66 9.29 -6.87 24.31
C SER A 66 10.43 -6.69 23.31
N ASP A 67 11.55 -7.38 23.51
CA ASP A 67 12.76 -7.12 22.73
C ASP A 67 12.67 -7.65 21.30
N LEU A 68 12.89 -6.76 20.35
CA LEU A 68 12.99 -7.06 18.91
C LEU A 68 14.22 -6.38 18.32
N VAL A 69 14.63 -6.85 17.14
CA VAL A 69 15.82 -6.35 16.43
C VAL A 69 15.45 -5.95 15.01
N LEU A 70 15.85 -4.74 14.60
CA LEU A 70 15.78 -4.28 13.22
C LEU A 70 17.03 -4.75 12.45
N ARG A 71 16.81 -5.45 11.34
CA ARG A 71 17.85 -5.84 10.39
C ARG A 71 17.67 -5.04 9.09
N PRO A 72 18.61 -4.14 8.74
CA PRO A 72 18.51 -3.34 7.55
C PRO A 72 18.68 -4.18 6.28
N ASP A 73 17.84 -3.93 5.28
CA ASP A 73 18.05 -4.42 3.93
C ASP A 73 18.90 -3.39 3.16
N LEU A 74 20.17 -3.70 2.97
CA LEU A 74 21.15 -2.78 2.37
C LEU A 74 20.76 -2.35 0.95
N SER A 75 20.02 -3.20 0.23
CA SER A 75 19.54 -2.89 -1.12
C SER A 75 18.48 -1.76 -1.16
N THR A 76 17.96 -1.37 -0.01
CA THR A 76 16.93 -0.31 0.13
C THR A 76 17.50 1.06 0.52
N MET A 77 18.83 1.18 0.56
CA MET A 77 19.49 2.44 0.89
C MET A 77 18.95 3.61 0.08
N THR A 78 18.53 4.66 0.77
CA THR A 78 18.10 5.91 0.14
C THR A 78 18.51 7.13 0.96
N ILE A 79 18.73 8.25 0.29
CA ILE A 79 18.99 9.56 0.93
C ILE A 79 17.70 10.35 0.99
N LEU A 80 17.42 10.97 2.15
CA LEU A 80 16.26 11.82 2.34
C LEU A 80 16.62 13.28 1.94
N PRO A 81 16.13 13.78 0.78
CA PRO A 81 16.63 15.04 0.21
C PRO A 81 16.21 16.30 1.01
N TRP A 82 15.17 16.23 1.82
CA TRP A 82 14.67 17.35 2.64
C TRP A 82 15.41 17.56 3.96
N ARG A 83 16.52 16.86 4.19
CA ARG A 83 17.34 16.90 5.42
C ARG A 83 18.81 17.12 5.09
N THR A 84 19.16 18.30 4.57
CA THR A 84 20.49 18.56 4.01
C THR A 84 21.30 19.65 4.69
N ALA A 85 20.70 20.49 5.54
CA ALA A 85 21.34 21.71 6.05
C ALA A 85 22.63 21.46 6.88
N GLU A 86 22.67 20.37 7.67
CA GLU A 86 23.80 20.03 8.56
C GLU A 86 24.31 18.60 8.36
N GLY A 87 24.20 18.09 7.15
CA GLY A 87 24.55 16.70 6.79
C GLY A 87 23.34 15.90 6.33
N ARG A 88 23.64 14.86 5.54
CA ARG A 88 22.60 14.04 4.94
C ARG A 88 22.02 13.04 5.94
N VAL A 89 20.77 12.66 5.70
CA VAL A 89 20.09 11.55 6.39
C VAL A 89 19.89 10.43 5.40
N MET A 90 20.36 9.23 5.76
CA MET A 90 20.17 7.99 5.02
C MET A 90 19.04 7.18 5.67
N GLN A 91 18.37 6.36 4.89
CA GLN A 91 17.34 5.44 5.37
C GLN A 91 17.50 4.06 4.76
N PHE A 92 17.24 3.02 5.57
CA PHE A 92 17.02 1.63 5.13
C PHE A 92 15.64 1.18 5.54
N PHE A 93 15.00 0.32 4.74
CA PHE A 93 13.92 -0.53 5.24
C PHE A 93 14.50 -1.75 5.94
N CYS A 94 13.85 -2.14 7.03
CA CYS A 94 14.31 -3.21 7.89
C CYS A 94 13.32 -4.36 7.96
N ASP A 95 13.85 -5.55 8.13
CA ASP A 95 13.10 -6.66 8.68
C ASP A 95 13.12 -6.59 10.21
N VAL A 96 12.10 -7.20 10.82
CA VAL A 96 11.99 -7.32 12.27
C VAL A 96 12.22 -8.77 12.65
N GLU A 97 13.16 -9.01 13.56
CA GLU A 97 13.55 -10.32 14.06
C GLU A 97 13.47 -10.37 15.58
N LYS A 98 13.44 -11.57 16.11
CA LYS A 98 13.64 -11.81 17.56
C LYS A 98 15.14 -11.75 17.90
N PRO A 99 15.51 -11.58 19.19
CA PRO A 99 16.92 -11.52 19.61
C PRO A 99 17.75 -12.77 19.27
N ASP A 100 17.08 -13.90 19.08
CA ASP A 100 17.72 -15.17 18.67
C ASP A 100 17.90 -15.30 17.12
N ASN A 101 17.66 -14.21 16.38
CA ASN A 101 17.66 -14.12 14.92
C ASN A 101 16.56 -14.95 14.22
N THR A 102 15.53 -15.39 14.94
CA THR A 102 14.38 -16.02 14.32
C THR A 102 13.40 -14.94 13.79
N PRO A 103 12.67 -15.22 12.70
CA PRO A 103 11.70 -14.28 12.17
C PRO A 103 10.62 -13.92 13.21
N PHE A 104 10.29 -12.62 13.31
CA PHE A 104 9.17 -12.18 14.09
C PHE A 104 7.85 -12.34 13.30
N GLY A 105 6.81 -12.92 13.93
CA GLY A 105 5.52 -13.17 13.26
C GLY A 105 4.80 -11.92 12.76
N GLY A 106 5.04 -10.76 13.38
CA GLY A 106 4.50 -9.45 12.96
C GLY A 106 5.32 -8.74 11.86
N ASN A 107 6.39 -9.37 11.33
CA ASN A 107 7.19 -8.81 10.24
C ASN A 107 6.44 -8.88 8.91
N CYS A 108 5.61 -7.86 8.62
CA CYS A 108 4.82 -7.78 7.40
C CYS A 108 5.69 -7.75 6.12
N ARG A 109 6.87 -7.11 6.17
CA ARG A 109 7.83 -7.09 5.06
C ARG A 109 8.36 -8.49 4.76
N GLY A 110 8.70 -9.25 5.79
CA GLY A 110 9.12 -10.65 5.69
C GLY A 110 8.02 -11.56 5.15
N PHE A 111 6.75 -11.32 5.53
CA PHE A 111 5.59 -12.02 4.96
C PHE A 111 5.55 -11.87 3.43
N LEU A 112 5.57 -10.64 2.91
CA LEU A 112 5.57 -10.40 1.45
C LEU A 112 6.77 -11.05 0.75
N ARG A 113 7.97 -10.96 1.36
CA ARG A 113 9.17 -11.62 0.82
C ARG A 113 8.97 -13.14 0.70
N ASN A 114 8.35 -13.77 1.68
CA ASN A 114 8.10 -15.21 1.68
C ASN A 114 7.09 -15.61 0.58
N ILE A 115 6.00 -14.85 0.40
CA ILE A 115 5.06 -15.08 -0.70
C ILE A 115 5.76 -14.94 -2.06
N ASN A 116 6.53 -13.86 -2.26
CA ASN A 116 7.27 -13.66 -3.51
C ASN A 116 8.28 -14.78 -3.81
N ARG A 117 8.89 -15.38 -2.76
CA ARG A 117 9.78 -16.54 -2.91
C ARG A 117 9.06 -17.77 -3.48
N ARG A 118 7.80 -18.01 -3.07
CA ARG A 118 6.98 -19.12 -3.60
C ARG A 118 6.74 -18.99 -5.10
N PHE A 119 6.44 -17.78 -5.61
CA PHE A 119 6.34 -17.54 -7.06
C PHE A 119 7.64 -17.88 -7.79
N LYS A 120 8.79 -17.45 -7.25
CA LYS A 120 10.10 -17.78 -7.83
C LYS A 120 10.36 -19.29 -7.89
N GLN A 121 9.90 -20.06 -6.89
CA GLN A 121 10.01 -21.53 -6.88
C GLN A 121 9.18 -22.18 -8.00
N LEU A 122 8.10 -21.53 -8.45
CA LEU A 122 7.28 -21.94 -9.61
C LEU A 122 7.84 -21.45 -10.96
N GLY A 123 9.01 -20.78 -10.97
CA GLY A 123 9.56 -20.16 -12.18
C GLY A 123 8.87 -18.87 -12.59
N LEU A 124 7.99 -18.34 -11.74
CA LEU A 124 7.23 -17.13 -12.00
C LEU A 124 7.91 -15.89 -11.39
N ARG A 125 7.89 -14.78 -12.11
CA ARG A 125 8.22 -13.46 -11.61
C ARG A 125 6.94 -12.62 -11.55
N CYS A 126 6.63 -12.07 -10.38
CA CYS A 126 5.57 -11.11 -10.21
C CYS A 126 6.10 -9.68 -10.40
N ASN A 127 5.40 -8.87 -11.17
CA ASN A 127 5.60 -7.43 -11.24
C ASN A 127 4.36 -6.75 -10.66
N VAL A 128 4.59 -5.70 -9.88
CA VAL A 128 3.55 -4.92 -9.20
C VAL A 128 3.76 -3.44 -9.50
N GLY A 129 2.77 -2.78 -10.08
CA GLY A 129 2.68 -1.34 -10.21
C GLY A 129 1.52 -0.83 -9.34
N THR A 130 1.57 0.43 -8.96
CA THR A 130 0.47 1.04 -8.19
C THR A 130 0.14 2.41 -8.72
N GLU A 131 -1.15 2.73 -8.71
CA GLU A 131 -1.74 4.04 -8.87
C GLU A 131 -2.16 4.46 -7.45
N CYS A 132 -1.64 5.57 -6.94
CA CYS A 132 -1.90 5.98 -5.56
C CYS A 132 -2.47 7.39 -5.50
N GLU A 133 -3.73 7.46 -5.13
CA GLU A 133 -4.46 8.72 -4.99
C GLU A 133 -4.30 9.31 -3.60
N PHE A 134 -4.32 10.64 -3.52
CA PHE A 134 -4.24 11.40 -2.28
C PHE A 134 -4.89 12.77 -2.43
N TYR A 135 -5.25 13.37 -1.30
CA TYR A 135 -5.80 14.72 -1.26
C TYR A 135 -4.79 15.72 -0.68
N LEU A 136 -4.88 16.96 -1.15
CA LEU A 136 -4.19 18.11 -0.59
C LEU A 136 -5.22 19.08 0.01
N PHE A 137 -4.95 19.51 1.25
CA PHE A 137 -5.81 20.40 2.03
C PHE A 137 -5.05 21.63 2.52
N GLU A 138 -5.78 22.73 2.71
CA GLU A 138 -5.27 23.92 3.38
C GLU A 138 -5.00 23.65 4.87
N ASN A 139 -4.02 24.33 5.42
CA ASN A 139 -3.83 24.47 6.87
C ASN A 139 -4.48 25.75 7.38
N ASP A 140 -4.91 25.77 8.65
CA ASP A 140 -5.36 26.99 9.31
C ASP A 140 -4.18 27.96 9.62
N ASP A 141 -4.47 29.16 10.08
CA ASP A 141 -3.46 30.18 10.44
C ASP A 141 -2.46 29.71 11.52
N ARG A 142 -2.74 28.60 12.19
CA ARG A 142 -1.87 27.97 13.19
C ARG A 142 -1.12 26.76 12.63
N GLY A 143 -1.22 26.49 11.34
CA GLY A 143 -0.61 25.35 10.66
C GLY A 143 -1.26 24.00 10.97
N ARG A 144 -2.53 23.98 11.41
CA ARG A 144 -3.25 22.73 11.66
C ARG A 144 -4.06 22.34 10.43
N PRO A 145 -4.13 21.03 10.09
CA PRO A 145 -4.90 20.55 8.95
C PRO A 145 -6.38 20.92 9.01
N THR A 146 -6.92 21.41 7.88
CA THR A 146 -8.34 21.60 7.66
C THR A 146 -8.87 20.56 6.68
N ARG A 147 -10.20 20.52 6.46
CA ARG A 147 -10.83 19.76 5.36
C ARG A 147 -11.21 20.65 4.17
N ILE A 148 -10.52 21.77 4.00
CA ILE A 148 -10.70 22.68 2.85
C ILE A 148 -9.72 22.21 1.77
N PRO A 149 -10.19 21.69 0.62
CA PRO A 149 -9.33 21.33 -0.50
C PRO A 149 -8.56 22.56 -1.01
N ILE A 150 -7.36 22.34 -1.56
CA ILE A 150 -6.52 23.44 -2.08
C ILE A 150 -7.10 24.08 -3.35
N ASP A 151 -8.05 23.42 -4.00
CA ASP A 151 -8.70 23.87 -5.24
C ASP A 151 -10.09 23.24 -5.42
N ALA A 152 -10.72 23.59 -6.54
CA ALA A 152 -11.98 23.01 -7.02
C ALA A 152 -11.83 22.42 -8.42
N GLY A 153 -10.63 21.95 -8.77
CA GLY A 153 -10.34 21.25 -10.02
C GLY A 153 -11.02 19.90 -10.11
N GLY A 154 -11.04 19.35 -11.31
CA GLY A 154 -11.56 18.02 -11.63
C GLY A 154 -10.58 17.23 -12.49
N TYR A 155 -11.03 16.10 -13.02
CA TYR A 155 -10.22 15.14 -13.73
C TYR A 155 -9.46 15.75 -14.92
N PHE A 156 -8.12 15.69 -14.87
CA PHE A 156 -7.21 16.25 -15.87
C PHE A 156 -7.27 17.78 -16.06
N ASP A 157 -7.88 18.51 -15.13
CA ASP A 157 -7.82 19.97 -15.16
C ASP A 157 -6.35 20.44 -15.02
N VAL A 158 -6.12 21.66 -15.53
CA VAL A 158 -4.82 22.32 -15.52
C VAL A 158 -4.91 23.65 -14.76
N ALA A 159 -3.76 24.22 -14.42
CA ALA A 159 -3.71 25.54 -13.77
C ALA A 159 -4.50 26.60 -14.61
N PRO A 160 -5.26 27.51 -13.98
CA PRO A 160 -5.32 27.77 -12.53
C PRO A 160 -6.35 26.94 -11.75
N LEU A 161 -7.14 26.07 -12.40
CA LEU A 161 -8.12 25.21 -11.72
C LEU A 161 -7.44 24.16 -10.85
N ASP A 162 -6.35 23.60 -11.34
CA ASP A 162 -5.46 22.70 -10.62
C ASP A 162 -4.40 23.52 -9.87
N ALA A 163 -4.57 23.73 -8.59
CA ALA A 163 -3.57 24.40 -7.76
C ALA A 163 -2.45 23.45 -7.28
N GLY A 164 -2.63 22.13 -7.44
CA GLY A 164 -1.68 21.08 -7.02
C GLY A 164 -0.56 20.81 -8.01
N GLU A 165 -0.58 21.34 -9.23
CA GLU A 165 0.34 21.01 -10.30
C GLU A 165 1.82 21.13 -9.91
N ASN A 166 2.22 22.26 -9.30
CA ASN A 166 3.59 22.48 -8.87
C ASN A 166 4.00 21.56 -7.71
N ILE A 167 3.07 21.25 -6.81
CA ILE A 167 3.33 20.32 -5.68
C ILE A 167 3.57 18.91 -6.23
N ARG A 168 2.74 18.43 -7.17
CA ARG A 168 2.95 17.14 -7.82
C ARG A 168 4.28 17.09 -8.59
N ARG A 169 4.64 18.18 -9.28
CA ARG A 169 5.94 18.30 -9.94
C ARG A 169 7.10 18.13 -8.96
N ASP A 170 7.06 18.83 -7.82
CA ASP A 170 8.09 18.73 -6.79
C ASP A 170 8.13 17.33 -6.15
N ILE A 171 6.97 16.68 -5.97
CA ILE A 171 6.89 15.28 -5.56
C ILE A 171 7.59 14.37 -6.57
N CYS A 172 7.27 14.48 -7.85
CA CYS A 172 7.88 13.66 -8.91
C CYS A 172 9.41 13.83 -8.98
N LEU A 173 9.91 15.06 -8.92
CA LEU A 173 11.34 15.34 -8.91
C LEU A 173 12.03 14.78 -7.66
N THR A 174 11.37 14.83 -6.51
CA THR A 174 11.87 14.23 -5.27
C THR A 174 11.87 12.70 -5.36
N MET A 175 10.84 12.10 -5.97
CA MET A 175 10.80 10.67 -6.25
C MET A 175 12.00 10.23 -7.08
N GLU A 176 12.31 10.92 -8.18
CA GLU A 176 13.49 10.63 -9.02
C GLU A 176 14.80 10.70 -8.22
N GLN A 177 14.98 11.74 -7.40
CA GLN A 177 16.15 11.87 -6.53
C GLN A 177 16.31 10.71 -5.55
N MET A 178 15.20 10.12 -5.10
CA MET A 178 15.18 8.97 -4.19
C MET A 178 15.18 7.61 -4.90
N GLY A 179 15.26 7.60 -6.23
CA GLY A 179 15.32 6.38 -7.04
C GLY A 179 13.97 5.70 -7.27
N LEU A 180 12.87 6.42 -7.06
CA LEU A 180 11.54 6.03 -7.53
C LEU A 180 11.36 6.61 -8.93
N ALA A 181 10.72 5.85 -9.82
CA ALA A 181 10.46 6.29 -11.18
C ALA A 181 8.98 6.66 -11.35
N PRO A 182 8.60 7.96 -11.23
CA PRO A 182 7.24 8.39 -11.52
C PRO A 182 6.91 8.16 -12.99
N GLN A 183 5.65 7.85 -13.29
CA GLN A 183 5.19 7.58 -14.66
C GLN A 183 4.19 8.64 -15.13
N HIS A 184 3.11 8.85 -14.41
CA HIS A 184 2.10 9.87 -14.68
C HIS A 184 1.79 10.65 -13.42
N SER A 185 1.32 11.89 -13.58
CA SER A 185 0.78 12.68 -12.49
C SER A 185 -0.31 13.61 -13.03
N HIS A 186 -1.43 13.67 -12.37
CA HIS A 186 -2.56 14.49 -12.78
C HIS A 186 -3.49 14.83 -11.61
N HIS A 187 -4.39 15.82 -11.85
CA HIS A 187 -5.51 16.09 -10.98
C HIS A 187 -6.57 14.99 -11.14
N GLU A 188 -7.14 14.53 -10.04
CA GLU A 188 -8.20 13.54 -10.02
C GLU A 188 -9.62 14.17 -9.96
N ASN A 189 -10.68 13.34 -9.81
CA ASN A 189 -12.06 13.79 -9.86
C ASN A 189 -12.46 14.69 -8.69
N GLY A 190 -11.94 14.43 -7.49
CA GLY A 190 -12.28 15.19 -6.29
C GLY A 190 -11.51 16.51 -6.20
N HIS A 191 -12.12 17.54 -5.62
CA HIS A 191 -11.47 18.82 -5.36
C HIS A 191 -10.22 18.64 -4.50
N GLY A 192 -9.07 19.09 -4.99
CA GLY A 192 -7.77 18.89 -4.35
C GLY A 192 -7.25 17.45 -4.38
N GLN A 193 -7.88 16.55 -5.16
CA GLN A 193 -7.44 15.17 -5.32
C GLN A 193 -6.37 15.04 -6.41
N ASN A 194 -5.36 14.24 -6.13
CA ASN A 194 -4.20 14.06 -6.99
C ASN A 194 -3.88 12.58 -7.12
N GLU A 195 -3.33 12.18 -8.26
CA GLU A 195 -2.77 10.85 -8.50
C GLU A 195 -1.35 10.96 -9.04
N ILE A 196 -0.49 10.07 -8.57
CA ILE A 196 0.85 9.87 -9.14
C ILE A 196 1.09 8.37 -9.23
N ASP A 197 1.32 7.91 -10.47
CA ASP A 197 1.72 6.54 -10.76
C ASP A 197 3.23 6.43 -10.79
N PHE A 198 3.73 5.24 -10.48
CA PHE A 198 5.14 4.95 -10.68
C PHE A 198 5.35 3.58 -11.32
N HIS A 199 6.46 3.45 -12.04
CA HIS A 199 6.77 2.25 -12.79
C HIS A 199 6.74 1.01 -11.90
N TYR A 200 6.27 -0.09 -12.46
CA TYR A 200 6.21 -1.38 -11.78
C TYR A 200 7.61 -1.88 -11.37
N ALA A 201 7.64 -2.63 -10.30
CA ALA A 201 8.82 -3.30 -9.80
C ALA A 201 8.47 -4.69 -9.22
N GLY A 202 9.44 -5.38 -8.64
CA GLY A 202 9.14 -6.58 -7.86
C GLY A 202 8.32 -6.24 -6.61
N PRO A 203 7.49 -7.18 -6.10
CA PRO A 203 6.50 -6.90 -5.05
C PRO A 203 7.05 -6.19 -3.81
N LEU A 204 8.21 -6.64 -3.30
CA LEU A 204 8.82 -6.07 -2.11
C LEU A 204 9.29 -4.63 -2.36
N LYS A 205 9.93 -4.38 -3.50
CA LYS A 205 10.37 -3.04 -3.90
C LYS A 205 9.19 -2.09 -4.08
N THR A 206 8.08 -2.55 -4.67
CA THR A 206 6.87 -1.73 -4.83
C THR A 206 6.26 -1.38 -3.48
N ALA A 207 6.17 -2.32 -2.54
CA ALA A 207 5.70 -2.02 -1.19
C ALA A 207 6.59 -1.01 -0.45
N ASP A 208 7.92 -1.16 -0.54
CA ASP A 208 8.90 -0.18 -0.03
C ASP A 208 8.70 1.19 -0.70
N ASN A 209 8.47 1.23 -2.01
CA ASN A 209 8.24 2.45 -2.78
C ASN A 209 6.95 3.18 -2.35
N ILE A 210 5.87 2.46 -2.02
CA ILE A 210 4.63 3.07 -1.50
C ILE A 210 4.89 3.82 -0.18
N PHE A 211 5.68 3.24 0.72
CA PHE A 211 6.08 3.94 1.96
C PHE A 211 6.91 5.18 1.68
N LEU A 212 7.91 5.09 0.78
CA LEU A 212 8.70 6.25 0.36
C LEU A 212 7.83 7.32 -0.30
N PHE A 213 6.93 6.92 -1.20
CA PHE A 213 5.99 7.82 -1.86
C PHE A 213 5.16 8.61 -0.85
N LYS A 214 4.51 7.92 0.11
CA LYS A 214 3.74 8.59 1.15
C LYS A 214 4.59 9.55 1.99
N GLN A 215 5.84 9.17 2.28
CA GLN A 215 6.77 10.03 3.01
C GLN A 215 7.15 11.27 2.20
N ILE A 216 7.40 11.13 0.89
CA ILE A 216 7.69 12.24 -0.03
C ILE A 216 6.51 13.18 -0.13
N VAL A 217 5.31 12.66 -0.40
CA VAL A 217 4.08 13.47 -0.52
C VAL A 217 3.88 14.32 0.73
N ARG A 218 3.96 13.71 1.92
CA ARG A 218 3.82 14.44 3.19
C ARG A 218 4.90 15.50 3.40
N ALA A 219 6.16 15.18 3.09
CA ALA A 219 7.25 16.12 3.26
C ALA A 219 7.14 17.31 2.30
N VAL A 220 6.81 17.06 1.03
CA VAL A 220 6.66 18.11 0.01
C VAL A 220 5.41 18.94 0.27
N ALA A 221 4.27 18.34 0.58
CA ALA A 221 3.05 19.08 0.94
C ALA A 221 3.30 20.00 2.14
N ALA A 222 3.90 19.48 3.21
CA ALA A 222 4.21 20.27 4.42
C ALA A 222 5.18 21.42 4.12
N SER A 223 6.19 21.22 3.25
CA SER A 223 7.13 22.29 2.87
C SER A 223 6.48 23.41 2.05
N ASN A 224 5.35 23.09 1.38
CA ASN A 224 4.52 24.04 0.63
C ASN A 224 3.37 24.62 1.49
N GLY A 225 3.28 24.29 2.78
CA GLY A 225 2.27 24.82 3.69
C GLY A 225 0.92 24.09 3.66
N PHE A 226 0.84 22.93 3.01
CA PHE A 226 -0.38 22.13 2.87
C PHE A 226 -0.32 20.84 3.69
N HIS A 227 -1.51 20.28 3.92
CA HIS A 227 -1.67 18.94 4.47
C HIS A 227 -2.01 17.94 3.36
N SER A 228 -1.36 16.79 3.34
CA SER A 228 -1.72 15.67 2.46
C SER A 228 -2.41 14.57 3.25
N SER A 229 -3.46 14.00 2.70
CA SER A 229 -4.20 12.89 3.32
C SER A 229 -4.35 11.72 2.34
N PHE A 230 -4.07 10.53 2.84
CA PHE A 230 -4.33 9.25 2.18
C PHE A 230 -5.57 8.56 2.77
N LEU A 231 -6.46 9.32 3.43
CA LEU A 231 -7.72 8.80 3.93
C LEU A 231 -8.60 8.34 2.76
N PRO A 232 -9.20 7.14 2.79
CA PRO A 232 -9.96 6.59 1.65
C PRO A 232 -11.15 7.44 1.19
N LYS A 233 -11.83 8.13 2.10
CA LYS A 233 -12.96 9.03 1.79
C LYS A 233 -12.89 10.26 2.69
N PRO A 234 -11.96 11.22 2.43
CA PRO A 234 -11.77 12.37 3.31
C PRO A 234 -12.91 13.39 3.25
N LEU A 235 -13.61 13.45 2.11
CA LEU A 235 -14.75 14.33 1.86
C LEU A 235 -15.96 13.49 1.45
N PRO A 236 -17.11 13.60 2.14
CA PRO A 236 -18.29 12.77 1.87
C PRO A 236 -18.81 12.88 0.44
N ASP A 237 -18.80 14.10 -0.10
CA ASP A 237 -19.39 14.44 -1.39
C ASP A 237 -18.39 14.46 -2.56
N GLN A 238 -17.16 14.02 -2.33
CA GLN A 238 -16.10 13.96 -3.35
C GLN A 238 -15.65 12.52 -3.58
N ALA A 239 -14.92 12.25 -4.66
CA ALA A 239 -14.37 10.94 -4.95
C ALA A 239 -13.48 10.42 -3.79
N GLY A 240 -13.49 9.11 -3.55
CA GLY A 240 -12.60 8.48 -2.59
C GLY A 240 -11.22 8.19 -3.22
N SER A 241 -10.18 8.05 -2.39
CA SER A 241 -8.84 7.70 -2.84
C SER A 241 -8.65 6.18 -2.93
N GLY A 242 -8.20 5.70 -4.09
CA GLY A 242 -7.81 4.33 -4.35
C GLY A 242 -6.30 4.11 -4.27
N LEU A 243 -5.93 2.87 -4.02
CA LEU A 243 -4.60 2.32 -4.28
C LEU A 243 -4.78 1.15 -5.24
N HIS A 244 -4.84 1.43 -6.54
CA HIS A 244 -5.02 0.36 -7.52
C HIS A 244 -3.74 -0.46 -7.62
N ILE A 245 -3.86 -1.78 -7.52
CA ILE A 245 -2.72 -2.70 -7.60
C ILE A 245 -2.72 -3.36 -8.97
N ASN A 246 -1.75 -2.96 -9.80
CA ASN A 246 -1.49 -3.51 -11.12
C ASN A 246 -0.55 -4.71 -11.00
N LEU A 247 -0.93 -5.86 -11.58
CA LEU A 247 -0.22 -7.11 -11.42
C LEU A 247 0.03 -7.77 -12.77
N SER A 248 1.26 -8.23 -13.01
CA SER A 248 1.59 -9.11 -14.11
C SER A 248 2.51 -10.25 -13.68
N LEU A 249 2.44 -11.35 -14.41
CA LEU A 249 3.29 -12.53 -14.23
C LEU A 249 4.17 -12.72 -15.46
N THR A 250 5.45 -13.01 -15.22
CA THR A 250 6.41 -13.31 -16.28
C THR A 250 7.01 -14.70 -16.04
N MET A 251 7.06 -15.51 -17.08
CA MET A 251 7.74 -16.80 -17.11
C MET A 251 8.64 -16.87 -18.35
N ASP A 252 9.88 -17.26 -18.18
CA ASP A 252 10.87 -17.35 -19.27
C ASP A 252 10.99 -16.06 -20.11
N GLY A 253 10.88 -14.90 -19.46
CA GLY A 253 10.96 -13.59 -20.10
C GLY A 253 9.70 -13.15 -20.83
N LYS A 254 8.61 -13.93 -20.80
CA LYS A 254 7.33 -13.59 -21.45
C LYS A 254 6.30 -13.14 -20.43
N ASN A 255 5.60 -12.05 -20.71
CA ASN A 255 4.45 -11.60 -19.95
C ASN A 255 3.25 -12.51 -20.23
N LEU A 256 2.75 -13.19 -19.19
CA LEU A 256 1.64 -14.15 -19.32
C LEU A 256 0.27 -13.48 -19.49
N PHE A 257 0.17 -12.16 -19.25
CA PHE A 257 -1.05 -11.38 -19.48
C PHE A 257 -1.16 -10.86 -20.92
N GLU A 258 -0.17 -11.12 -21.79
CA GLU A 258 -0.24 -10.74 -23.20
C GLU A 258 -1.19 -11.67 -23.97
N GLY A 259 -2.11 -11.06 -24.70
CA GLY A 259 -3.11 -11.78 -25.51
C GLY A 259 -4.38 -12.15 -24.73
N ASP A 260 -5.00 -13.26 -25.14
CA ASP A 260 -6.22 -13.75 -24.49
C ASP A 260 -5.88 -14.60 -23.26
N ILE A 261 -6.61 -14.34 -22.18
CA ILE A 261 -6.48 -15.07 -20.92
C ILE A 261 -7.49 -16.20 -20.93
N ALA A 262 -7.00 -17.44 -21.13
CA ALA A 262 -7.84 -18.63 -21.03
C ALA A 262 -8.20 -18.89 -19.55
N PRO A 263 -9.43 -19.37 -19.25
CA PRO A 263 -9.89 -19.59 -17.88
C PRO A 263 -8.99 -20.49 -17.03
N ASP A 264 -8.40 -21.51 -17.63
CA ASP A 264 -7.53 -22.54 -17.02
C ASP A 264 -6.02 -22.24 -17.16
N SER A 265 -5.68 -21.07 -17.73
CA SER A 265 -4.28 -20.63 -17.85
C SER A 265 -3.72 -20.14 -16.51
N ILE A 266 -2.39 -20.03 -16.38
CA ILE A 266 -1.74 -19.48 -15.18
C ILE A 266 -2.30 -18.09 -14.81
N PRO A 267 -2.39 -17.09 -15.74
CA PRO A 267 -3.00 -15.79 -15.40
C PRO A 267 -4.51 -15.90 -15.12
N GLY A 268 -5.23 -16.83 -15.79
CA GLY A 268 -6.64 -17.09 -15.48
C GLY A 268 -6.83 -17.62 -14.06
N SER A 269 -6.09 -18.67 -13.70
CA SER A 269 -6.12 -19.22 -12.34
C SER A 269 -5.64 -18.21 -11.27
N PHE A 270 -4.65 -17.39 -11.58
CA PHE A 270 -4.20 -16.30 -10.71
C PHE A 270 -5.32 -15.30 -10.43
N MET A 271 -6.02 -14.85 -11.47
CA MET A 271 -7.17 -13.93 -11.33
C MET A 271 -8.33 -14.60 -10.60
N ALA A 272 -8.62 -15.88 -10.89
CA ALA A 272 -9.68 -16.63 -10.23
C ALA A 272 -9.45 -16.73 -8.72
N GLY A 273 -8.21 -16.98 -8.29
CA GLY A 273 -7.84 -16.98 -6.86
C GLY A 273 -8.05 -15.62 -6.20
N ILE A 274 -7.64 -14.52 -6.85
CA ILE A 274 -7.86 -13.17 -6.34
C ILE A 274 -9.35 -12.85 -6.20
N LEU A 275 -10.15 -13.16 -7.20
CA LEU A 275 -11.61 -12.97 -7.15
C LEU A 275 -12.24 -13.81 -6.05
N ARG A 276 -11.86 -15.09 -5.95
CA ARG A 276 -12.38 -16.03 -4.94
C ARG A 276 -12.17 -15.52 -3.51
N HIS A 277 -10.98 -14.97 -3.23
CA HIS A 277 -10.59 -14.55 -1.89
C HIS A 277 -10.79 -13.05 -1.63
N SER A 278 -11.31 -12.27 -2.60
CA SER A 278 -11.40 -10.80 -2.49
C SER A 278 -12.16 -10.33 -1.24
N ARG A 279 -13.24 -11.01 -0.85
CA ARG A 279 -14.00 -10.67 0.37
C ARG A 279 -13.17 -10.91 1.64
N GLU A 280 -12.38 -11.98 1.66
CA GLU A 280 -11.51 -12.36 2.78
C GLU A 280 -10.34 -11.37 2.94
N LEU A 281 -9.87 -10.78 1.82
CA LEU A 281 -8.79 -9.80 1.81
C LEU A 281 -9.23 -8.40 2.25
N THR A 282 -10.53 -8.08 2.19
CA THR A 282 -11.03 -6.70 2.31
C THR A 282 -10.63 -6.04 3.63
N ALA A 283 -10.59 -6.76 4.76
CA ALA A 283 -10.14 -6.21 6.03
C ALA A 283 -8.69 -5.68 6.00
N PHE A 284 -7.83 -6.21 5.10
CA PHE A 284 -6.43 -5.83 4.98
C PHE A 284 -6.18 -4.83 3.85
N THR A 285 -6.96 -4.88 2.79
CA THR A 285 -6.87 -3.93 1.67
C THR A 285 -7.63 -2.64 1.93
N ASN A 286 -8.57 -2.65 2.88
CA ASN A 286 -9.48 -1.56 3.23
C ASN A 286 -9.65 -1.49 4.77
N PRO A 287 -8.61 -1.04 5.52
CA PRO A 287 -8.43 -1.31 6.94
C PRO A 287 -9.17 -0.34 7.89
N LEU A 288 -9.89 0.63 7.36
CA LEU A 288 -10.58 1.65 8.16
C LEU A 288 -12.10 1.55 8.01
N PRO A 289 -12.88 1.95 9.03
CA PRO A 289 -14.32 2.15 8.83
C PRO A 289 -14.63 3.09 7.66
N ASN A 290 -13.82 4.13 7.45
CA ASN A 290 -13.91 5.09 6.35
C ASN A 290 -13.71 4.45 4.97
N SER A 291 -12.94 3.37 4.85
CA SER A 291 -12.67 2.65 3.59
C SER A 291 -13.97 2.20 2.89
N TYR A 292 -14.96 1.81 3.67
CA TYR A 292 -16.24 1.23 3.17
C TYR A 292 -17.21 2.28 2.63
N LEU A 293 -16.98 3.55 2.94
CA LEU A 293 -17.74 4.68 2.36
C LEU A 293 -17.39 4.90 0.87
N ARG A 294 -16.32 4.29 0.39
CA ARG A 294 -15.84 4.40 -0.98
C ARG A 294 -16.55 3.42 -1.91
N PHE A 295 -16.93 2.23 -1.44
CA PHE A 295 -17.43 1.15 -2.30
C PHE A 295 -18.77 1.46 -2.97
N GLY A 296 -18.82 1.29 -4.29
CA GLY A 296 -19.99 1.51 -5.12
C GLY A 296 -20.22 2.97 -5.51
N CYS A 297 -19.31 3.87 -5.19
CA CYS A 297 -19.34 5.28 -5.53
C CYS A 297 -18.08 5.68 -6.32
N ASP A 298 -18.19 6.68 -7.19
CA ASP A 298 -17.06 7.39 -7.81
C ASP A 298 -15.96 6.44 -8.34
N GLU A 299 -16.31 5.49 -9.20
CA GLU A 299 -15.44 4.49 -9.80
C GLU A 299 -14.83 3.43 -8.84
N ALA A 300 -15.20 3.41 -7.57
CA ALA A 300 -14.78 2.34 -6.66
C ALA A 300 -15.70 1.11 -6.76
N PRO A 301 -15.17 -0.09 -7.08
CA PRO A 301 -15.99 -1.28 -7.29
C PRO A 301 -16.61 -1.79 -5.99
N ARG A 302 -17.80 -2.41 -6.11
CA ARG A 302 -18.49 -3.09 -5.01
C ARG A 302 -18.67 -4.60 -5.24
N TYR A 303 -18.81 -5.00 -6.51
CA TYR A 303 -19.13 -6.38 -6.89
C TYR A 303 -17.88 -7.17 -7.24
N VAL A 304 -17.82 -8.42 -6.79
CA VAL A 304 -16.75 -9.35 -7.13
C VAL A 304 -16.93 -9.82 -8.56
N SER A 305 -16.20 -9.20 -9.48
CA SER A 305 -16.31 -9.43 -10.91
C SER A 305 -15.07 -8.93 -11.65
N TRP A 306 -14.93 -9.32 -12.91
CA TRP A 306 -13.86 -8.83 -13.76
C TRP A 306 -14.35 -8.52 -15.18
N SER A 307 -13.63 -7.71 -15.89
CA SER A 307 -13.85 -7.43 -17.30
C SER A 307 -12.63 -6.83 -17.97
N ARG A 308 -12.66 -6.79 -19.31
CA ARG A 308 -11.74 -5.99 -20.10
C ARG A 308 -12.25 -4.56 -20.17
N GLN A 309 -11.35 -3.55 -19.96
CA GLN A 309 -11.59 -2.11 -20.12
C GLN A 309 -12.60 -1.46 -19.16
N ASN A 310 -13.57 -2.19 -18.64
CA ASN A 310 -14.65 -1.64 -17.82
C ASN A 310 -14.19 -1.32 -16.37
N ARG A 311 -14.26 -0.05 -16.00
CA ARG A 311 -13.80 0.47 -14.69
C ARG A 311 -14.76 0.19 -13.52
N SER A 312 -15.99 -0.29 -13.78
CA SER A 312 -16.92 -0.65 -12.71
C SER A 312 -16.65 -2.03 -12.06
N GLN A 313 -15.67 -2.75 -12.57
CA GLN A 313 -15.32 -4.10 -12.14
C GLN A 313 -14.25 -4.09 -11.04
N LEU A 314 -14.26 -5.10 -10.18
CA LEU A 314 -13.23 -5.29 -9.15
C LEU A 314 -11.85 -5.52 -9.77
N VAL A 315 -11.79 -6.37 -10.79
CA VAL A 315 -10.60 -6.61 -11.58
C VAL A 315 -10.82 -6.18 -13.03
N ARG A 316 -9.92 -5.32 -13.50
CA ARG A 316 -9.93 -4.81 -14.87
C ARG A 316 -8.68 -5.28 -15.61
N ILE A 317 -8.83 -5.64 -16.86
CA ILE A 317 -7.71 -5.87 -17.79
C ILE A 317 -7.61 -4.67 -18.73
N PRO A 318 -6.64 -3.77 -18.55
CA PRO A 318 -6.45 -2.63 -19.44
C PRO A 318 -6.12 -3.08 -20.88
N GLN A 319 -6.49 -2.26 -21.86
CA GLN A 319 -6.14 -2.52 -23.27
C GLN A 319 -4.74 -1.94 -23.57
N VAL A 320 -3.72 -2.70 -23.25
CA VAL A 320 -2.30 -2.39 -23.44
C VAL A 320 -1.59 -3.56 -24.10
N LYS A 321 -0.31 -3.39 -24.49
CA LYS A 321 0.46 -4.40 -25.22
C LYS A 321 1.82 -4.66 -24.58
N GLY A 322 2.39 -5.84 -24.86
CA GLY A 322 3.74 -6.21 -24.45
C GLY A 322 3.89 -6.23 -22.93
N ASP A 323 4.99 -5.68 -22.44
CA ASP A 323 5.34 -5.69 -21.00
C ASP A 323 4.35 -4.93 -20.12
N ASN A 324 3.51 -4.07 -20.71
CA ASN A 324 2.47 -3.34 -19.98
C ASN A 324 1.19 -4.16 -19.75
N CYS A 325 1.05 -5.35 -20.35
CA CYS A 325 -0.12 -6.22 -20.14
C CYS A 325 -0.21 -6.66 -18.69
N ARG A 326 -1.37 -6.44 -18.07
CA ARG A 326 -1.58 -6.64 -16.63
C ARG A 326 -3.05 -6.77 -16.27
N MET A 327 -3.34 -7.20 -15.08
CA MET A 327 -4.60 -6.97 -14.40
C MET A 327 -4.47 -5.79 -13.41
N GLU A 328 -5.56 -5.11 -13.15
CA GLU A 328 -5.69 -4.04 -12.17
C GLU A 328 -6.74 -4.44 -11.13
N LEU A 329 -6.34 -4.55 -9.86
CA LEU A 329 -7.25 -4.72 -8.73
C LEU A 329 -7.59 -3.33 -8.17
N ARG A 330 -8.89 -2.99 -8.16
CA ARG A 330 -9.37 -1.62 -7.95
C ARG A 330 -9.95 -1.32 -6.56
N SER A 331 -10.16 -2.36 -5.74
CA SER A 331 -10.75 -2.16 -4.41
C SER A 331 -9.81 -1.62 -3.35
N PRO A 332 -8.49 -1.92 -3.31
CA PRO A 332 -7.63 -1.45 -2.24
C PRO A 332 -7.60 0.08 -2.12
N ASP A 333 -7.32 0.56 -0.93
CA ASP A 333 -7.15 1.99 -0.67
C ASP A 333 -5.80 2.31 -0.01
N PRO A 334 -5.36 3.58 -0.06
CA PRO A 334 -4.03 3.92 0.41
C PRO A 334 -3.84 3.84 1.93
N ALA A 335 -4.88 3.63 2.74
CA ALA A 335 -4.75 3.40 4.18
C ALA A 335 -4.20 2.02 4.52
N CYS A 336 -4.19 1.07 3.57
CA CYS A 336 -3.71 -0.30 3.81
C CYS A 336 -2.21 -0.36 4.14
N ASN A 337 -1.81 -1.46 4.79
CA ASN A 337 -0.41 -1.85 4.89
C ASN A 337 0.04 -2.46 3.56
N PRO A 338 0.93 -1.81 2.78
CA PRO A 338 1.32 -2.29 1.46
C PRO A 338 1.91 -3.69 1.45
N TYR A 339 2.67 -4.08 2.49
CA TYR A 339 3.24 -5.42 2.58
C TYR A 339 2.17 -6.50 2.75
N LEU A 340 1.16 -6.24 3.60
CA LEU A 340 0.05 -7.17 3.81
C LEU A 340 -0.89 -7.19 2.60
N ALA A 341 -1.27 -6.02 2.08
CA ALA A 341 -2.19 -5.92 0.96
C ALA A 341 -1.62 -6.63 -0.28
N ILE A 342 -0.42 -6.26 -0.72
CA ILE A 342 0.24 -6.90 -1.87
C ILE A 342 0.51 -8.38 -1.58
N GLY A 343 1.00 -8.70 -0.40
CA GLY A 343 1.33 -10.08 -0.01
C GLY A 343 0.12 -11.02 -0.04
N LEU A 344 -1.02 -10.56 0.49
CA LEU A 344 -2.25 -11.34 0.52
C LEU A 344 -2.91 -11.45 -0.86
N VAL A 345 -2.88 -10.38 -1.68
CA VAL A 345 -3.36 -10.44 -3.07
C VAL A 345 -2.54 -11.44 -3.88
N LEU A 346 -1.21 -11.42 -3.72
CA LEU A 346 -0.34 -12.42 -4.35
C LEU A 346 -0.59 -13.83 -3.80
N ALA A 347 -0.80 -13.99 -2.49
CA ALA A 347 -1.13 -15.28 -1.90
C ALA A 347 -2.44 -15.85 -2.45
N ALA A 348 -3.46 -15.00 -2.65
CA ALA A 348 -4.73 -15.38 -3.27
C ALA A 348 -4.53 -15.84 -4.71
N GLY A 349 -3.74 -15.11 -5.49
CA GLY A 349 -3.39 -15.52 -6.85
C GLY A 349 -2.59 -16.84 -6.89
N LEU A 350 -1.67 -17.02 -5.92
CA LEU A 350 -0.90 -18.26 -5.79
C LEU A 350 -1.80 -19.46 -5.45
N ASP A 351 -2.75 -19.28 -4.53
CA ASP A 351 -3.72 -20.31 -4.18
C ASP A 351 -4.58 -20.69 -5.40
N GLY A 352 -4.95 -19.71 -6.24
CA GLY A 352 -5.63 -19.96 -7.53
C GLY A 352 -4.80 -20.83 -8.47
N ILE A 353 -3.51 -20.53 -8.62
CA ILE A 353 -2.59 -21.32 -9.48
C ILE A 353 -2.40 -22.74 -8.93
N GLU A 354 -2.11 -22.88 -7.62
CA GLU A 354 -1.86 -24.16 -6.96
C GLU A 354 -3.08 -25.09 -7.05
N ASN A 355 -4.29 -24.54 -6.94
CA ASN A 355 -5.55 -25.27 -7.01
C ASN A 355 -6.16 -25.30 -8.42
N ARG A 356 -5.50 -24.74 -9.44
CA ARG A 356 -5.98 -24.67 -10.82
C ARG A 356 -7.41 -24.13 -10.92
N MET A 357 -7.68 -23.05 -10.21
CA MET A 357 -9.00 -22.41 -10.23
C MET A 357 -9.30 -21.88 -11.62
N GLU A 358 -10.52 -22.09 -12.10
CA GLU A 358 -10.97 -21.57 -13.39
C GLU A 358 -11.55 -20.17 -13.24
N LEU A 359 -11.13 -19.27 -14.13
CA LEU A 359 -11.63 -17.90 -14.18
C LEU A 359 -13.06 -17.88 -14.71
N SER A 360 -13.97 -17.24 -13.98
CA SER A 360 -15.37 -17.04 -14.41
C SER A 360 -15.45 -16.19 -15.69
N ALA A 361 -16.61 -16.21 -16.36
CA ALA A 361 -16.85 -15.34 -17.51
C ALA A 361 -16.77 -13.83 -17.12
N PRO A 362 -16.27 -12.96 -18.01
CA PRO A 362 -16.22 -11.53 -17.75
C PRO A 362 -17.61 -10.89 -17.71
N VAL A 363 -17.77 -9.87 -16.86
CA VAL A 363 -19.00 -9.09 -16.75
C VAL A 363 -18.83 -7.76 -17.48
N ASN A 364 -19.44 -7.64 -18.67
CA ASN A 364 -19.31 -6.47 -19.55
C ASN A 364 -20.47 -5.46 -19.35
N ARG A 365 -20.95 -5.28 -18.12
CA ARG A 365 -21.99 -4.29 -17.75
C ARG A 365 -21.40 -3.21 -16.88
N ASN A 366 -21.97 -2.02 -16.96
CA ASN A 366 -21.62 -0.92 -16.04
C ASN A 366 -22.33 -1.13 -14.70
N LEU A 367 -21.63 -1.70 -13.73
CA LEU A 367 -22.17 -2.05 -12.41
C LEU A 367 -22.43 -0.84 -11.49
N PHE A 368 -22.07 0.38 -11.92
CA PHE A 368 -22.47 1.60 -11.23
C PHE A 368 -23.93 2.03 -11.56
N ILE A 369 -24.49 1.51 -12.66
CA ILE A 369 -25.89 1.79 -13.00
C ILE A 369 -26.80 0.94 -12.12
N PRO A 370 -27.74 1.53 -11.37
CA PRO A 370 -28.70 0.79 -10.56
C PRO A 370 -29.47 -0.26 -11.38
N GLY A 371 -29.52 -1.50 -10.87
CA GLY A 371 -30.19 -2.61 -11.51
C GLY A 371 -29.34 -3.44 -12.48
N GLU A 372 -28.22 -2.96 -12.98
CA GLU A 372 -27.37 -3.70 -13.92
C GLU A 372 -26.70 -4.96 -13.31
N ALA A 373 -26.51 -4.99 -11.99
CA ALA A 373 -26.05 -6.17 -11.28
C ALA A 373 -27.17 -7.19 -10.99
N ALA A 374 -28.44 -6.80 -11.16
CA ALA A 374 -29.58 -7.65 -10.83
C ALA A 374 -29.60 -8.91 -11.69
N GLY A 375 -29.80 -10.07 -11.06
CA GLY A 375 -29.88 -11.37 -11.74
C GLY A 375 -28.53 -11.95 -12.17
N LEU A 376 -27.39 -11.28 -11.92
CA LEU A 376 -26.07 -11.80 -12.25
C LEU A 376 -25.49 -12.72 -11.16
N GLY A 377 -26.08 -12.79 -9.97
CA GLY A 377 -25.60 -13.62 -8.87
C GLY A 377 -24.21 -13.22 -8.35
N LEU A 378 -23.80 -11.95 -8.54
CA LEU A 378 -22.49 -11.47 -8.12
C LEU A 378 -22.44 -11.27 -6.61
N GLU A 379 -21.37 -11.74 -6.00
CA GLU A 379 -21.06 -11.40 -4.61
C GLU A 379 -20.65 -9.93 -4.50
N THR A 380 -20.89 -9.34 -3.32
CA THR A 380 -20.40 -7.99 -3.00
C THR A 380 -19.24 -8.06 -2.02
N LEU A 381 -18.34 -7.09 -2.08
CA LEU A 381 -17.39 -6.85 -1.01
C LEU A 381 -18.13 -6.58 0.30
N PRO A 382 -17.54 -6.86 1.47
CA PRO A 382 -18.11 -6.50 2.77
C PRO A 382 -18.53 -5.03 2.82
N ALA A 383 -19.63 -4.74 3.51
CA ALA A 383 -20.19 -3.38 3.58
C ALA A 383 -19.62 -2.56 4.77
N SER A 384 -18.90 -3.20 5.69
CA SER A 384 -18.26 -2.56 6.83
C SER A 384 -16.97 -3.28 7.23
N LEU A 385 -16.12 -2.61 8.02
CA LEU A 385 -14.90 -3.23 8.55
C LEU A 385 -15.23 -4.40 9.48
N GLU A 386 -16.31 -4.32 10.24
CA GLU A 386 -16.77 -5.42 11.10
C GLU A 386 -17.12 -6.67 10.29
N GLU A 387 -17.91 -6.52 9.21
CA GLU A 387 -18.23 -7.62 8.30
C GLU A 387 -16.97 -8.18 7.65
N ALA A 388 -16.05 -7.32 7.21
CA ALA A 388 -14.80 -7.77 6.61
C ALA A 388 -13.91 -8.56 7.57
N VAL A 389 -13.85 -8.14 8.85
CA VAL A 389 -13.13 -8.87 9.90
C VAL A 389 -13.81 -10.20 10.19
N GLU A 390 -15.15 -10.26 10.24
CA GLU A 390 -15.89 -11.52 10.42
C GLU A 390 -15.60 -12.51 9.29
N VAL A 391 -15.64 -12.05 8.04
CA VAL A 391 -15.28 -12.88 6.88
C VAL A 391 -13.83 -13.35 6.96
N ALA A 392 -12.91 -12.47 7.34
CA ALA A 392 -11.49 -12.79 7.46
C ALA A 392 -11.20 -13.80 8.59
N GLN A 393 -11.86 -13.68 9.73
CA GLN A 393 -11.72 -14.61 10.87
C GLN A 393 -12.18 -16.05 10.55
N ASN A 394 -13.12 -16.20 9.62
CA ASN A 394 -13.65 -17.51 9.19
C ASN A 394 -12.95 -18.06 7.94
N SER A 395 -11.89 -17.41 7.46
CA SER A 395 -11.20 -17.78 6.23
C SER A 395 -10.13 -18.85 6.46
N GLU A 396 -10.33 -20.04 5.91
CA GLU A 396 -9.30 -21.09 5.87
C GLU A 396 -8.07 -20.63 5.07
N PHE A 397 -8.28 -19.84 4.03
CA PHE A 397 -7.22 -19.25 3.21
C PHE A 397 -6.31 -18.35 4.07
N LEU A 398 -6.87 -17.43 4.85
CA LEU A 398 -6.07 -16.54 5.70
C LEU A 398 -5.35 -17.32 6.82
N HIS A 399 -5.97 -18.32 7.42
CA HIS A 399 -5.30 -19.22 8.37
C HIS A 399 -4.12 -20.00 7.77
N LYS A 400 -4.20 -20.34 6.46
CA LYS A 400 -3.10 -21.00 5.75
C LYS A 400 -1.89 -20.09 5.52
N PHE A 401 -2.11 -18.79 5.28
CA PHE A 401 -1.06 -17.87 4.82
C PHE A 401 -0.57 -16.87 5.86
N LEU A 402 -1.42 -16.41 6.78
CA LEU A 402 -1.03 -15.45 7.82
C LEU A 402 -0.64 -16.17 9.12
N PRO A 403 0.39 -15.67 9.84
CA PRO A 403 0.64 -16.11 11.20
C PRO A 403 -0.57 -15.82 12.10
N ASP A 404 -1.02 -16.81 12.90
CA ASP A 404 -2.18 -16.68 13.78
C ASP A 404 -2.08 -15.53 14.78
N GLU A 405 -0.88 -15.25 15.28
CA GLU A 405 -0.66 -14.16 16.21
C GLU A 405 -0.85 -12.79 15.55
N LEU A 406 -0.36 -12.60 14.32
CA LEU A 406 -0.56 -11.38 13.57
C LEU A 406 -2.04 -11.16 13.28
N SER A 407 -2.73 -12.19 12.75
CA SER A 407 -4.14 -12.09 12.36
C SER A 407 -5.03 -11.77 13.56
N ARG A 408 -4.85 -12.46 14.69
CA ARG A 408 -5.62 -12.20 15.94
C ARG A 408 -5.44 -10.76 16.44
N ARG A 409 -4.21 -10.24 16.46
CA ARG A 409 -3.91 -8.86 16.88
C ARG A 409 -4.49 -7.84 15.93
N TYR A 410 -4.39 -8.13 14.63
CA TYR A 410 -4.95 -7.27 13.58
C TYR A 410 -6.47 -7.15 13.73
N TYR A 411 -7.18 -8.27 13.85
CA TYR A 411 -8.65 -8.30 14.01
C TYR A 411 -9.11 -7.61 15.31
N ALA A 412 -8.43 -7.89 16.41
CA ALA A 412 -8.77 -7.27 17.70
C ALA A 412 -8.68 -5.73 17.64
N GLU A 413 -7.62 -5.21 17.05
CA GLU A 413 -7.45 -3.77 16.91
C GLU A 413 -8.42 -3.16 15.87
N ALA A 414 -8.69 -3.84 14.76
CA ALA A 414 -9.67 -3.38 13.78
C ALA A 414 -11.06 -3.23 14.41
N LEU A 415 -11.51 -4.23 15.18
CA LEU A 415 -12.78 -4.17 15.90
C LEU A 415 -12.77 -3.10 17.00
N ARG A 416 -11.66 -2.92 17.73
CA ARG A 416 -11.52 -1.83 18.71
C ARG A 416 -11.68 -0.45 18.06
N ARG A 417 -11.14 -0.24 16.85
CA ARG A 417 -11.31 1.01 16.08
C ARG A 417 -12.76 1.26 15.69
N CYS A 418 -13.47 0.22 15.26
CA CYS A 418 -14.89 0.31 14.94
C CYS A 418 -15.70 0.70 16.18
N GLU A 419 -15.45 0.03 17.31
CA GLU A 419 -16.13 0.31 18.59
C GLU A 419 -15.83 1.73 19.08
N ALA A 420 -14.57 2.17 19.02
CA ALA A 420 -14.18 3.50 19.44
C ALA A 420 -14.85 4.60 18.59
N LEU A 421 -14.96 4.40 17.27
CA LEU A 421 -15.68 5.32 16.39
C LEU A 421 -17.18 5.36 16.70
N LYS A 422 -17.82 4.20 16.93
CA LYS A 422 -19.24 4.11 17.29
C LYS A 422 -19.59 4.79 18.62
N ASN A 423 -18.67 4.70 19.58
CA ASN A 423 -18.83 5.26 20.92
C ASN A 423 -18.36 6.73 21.04
N ALA A 424 -17.79 7.27 19.97
CA ALA A 424 -17.34 8.66 19.96
C ALA A 424 -18.51 9.63 20.07
N SER A 425 -18.41 10.63 20.94
CA SER A 425 -19.43 11.69 21.07
C SER A 425 -19.57 12.52 19.78
N ASP A 426 -18.49 12.65 19.02
CA ASP A 426 -18.42 13.24 17.70
C ASP A 426 -17.59 12.34 16.78
N PRO A 427 -18.21 11.46 16.00
CA PRO A 427 -17.52 10.56 15.08
C PRO A 427 -16.67 11.28 14.02
N ALA A 428 -17.11 12.45 13.56
CA ALA A 428 -16.38 13.22 12.55
C ALA A 428 -15.08 13.81 13.13
N GLU A 429 -15.14 14.32 14.36
CA GLU A 429 -13.95 14.80 15.07
C GLU A 429 -13.02 13.64 15.45
N TYR A 430 -13.58 12.49 15.87
CA TYR A 430 -12.78 11.29 16.13
C TYR A 430 -12.00 10.86 14.89
N GLU A 431 -12.67 10.79 13.72
CA GLU A 431 -12.02 10.45 12.44
C GLU A 431 -10.94 11.48 12.08
N ARG A 432 -11.23 12.77 12.27
CA ARG A 432 -10.26 13.84 11.99
C ARG A 432 -8.98 13.67 12.82
N VAL A 433 -9.12 13.42 14.09
CA VAL A 433 -7.98 13.32 15.02
C VAL A 433 -7.18 12.04 14.81
N HIS A 434 -7.86 10.91 14.63
CA HIS A 434 -7.21 9.59 14.66
C HIS A 434 -6.82 9.06 13.27
N TYR A 435 -7.47 9.53 12.19
CA TYR A 435 -7.19 9.03 10.84
C TYR A 435 -6.76 10.14 9.89
N PHE A 436 -7.54 11.20 9.72
CA PHE A 436 -7.26 12.24 8.73
C PHE A 436 -5.89 12.91 8.93
N ASN A 437 -5.50 13.17 10.17
CA ASN A 437 -4.20 13.78 10.49
C ASN A 437 -3.03 12.77 10.43
N ALA A 438 -3.30 11.47 10.47
CA ALA A 438 -2.29 10.44 10.59
C ALA A 438 -2.04 9.65 9.29
N ILE A 439 -3.04 9.59 8.40
CA ILE A 439 -3.06 8.81 7.16
C ILE A 439 -3.10 9.76 5.91
#